data_6a3197025dbb5fd5997d246301df4e1d
#
_entry.id   6a3197025dbb5fd5997d246301df4e1d
#
_cell.length_a   1.000
_cell.length_b   1.000
_cell.length_c   1.000
_cell.angle_alpha   90.00
_cell.angle_beta   90.00
_cell.angle_gamma   90.00
#
_symmetry.space_group_name_H-M   'P 1'
#
loop_
_entity.id
_entity.type
_entity.pdbx_description
1 polymer ?
#
loop_
_entity_poly.entity_id
_entity_poly.type
_entity_poly.pdbx_seq_one_letter_code
_entity_poly.pdbx_strand_id
1 'polypeptide(L)'
;MAEINKQDFTSKLTKVFKENGLSSHLSLERMEKFFALTVRMLTENEKYNLTAITEVDKIILNHYADCVALSARLKKGASVIDVGCGAGFPSLPLAIVRPDLKIVAVDSTAKRVNYVAETAKMLGLDNLTAITMRAEDGGKSPEYREKFDYATARAVAEMRVLCELTLPFVKVGGQLVAMKGKNAEFELSSAKKAIATLGGRNPVCENITLKGEGETLTHPFIIIDKKEKTPSTFPRPFAQISKKPL
;
A
#
# COMPACT_ATOMS: atom_id res chain seq x y z
N MET A 1 -4.42 1.62 27.76
CA MET A 1 -5.11 2.19 26.57
C MET A 1 -6.49 2.65 26.93
N ALA A 2 -6.96 3.82 26.40
CA ALA A 2 -8.37 4.14 26.45
C ALA A 2 -9.14 3.08 25.65
N GLU A 3 -10.21 2.55 26.22
CA GLU A 3 -11.07 1.58 25.54
C GLU A 3 -11.74 2.26 24.33
N ILE A 4 -11.51 1.73 23.12
CA ILE A 4 -12.13 2.28 21.92
C ILE A 4 -13.60 1.85 21.91
N ASN A 5 -14.50 2.84 21.96
CA ASN A 5 -15.93 2.55 21.85
C ASN A 5 -16.25 2.12 20.41
N LYS A 6 -16.73 0.88 20.26
CA LYS A 6 -17.05 0.28 18.97
C LYS A 6 -18.15 1.03 18.23
N GLN A 7 -19.16 1.53 18.94
CA GLN A 7 -20.28 2.24 18.31
C GLN A 7 -19.82 3.60 17.76
N ASP A 8 -18.98 4.33 18.52
CA ASP A 8 -18.37 5.58 18.07
C ASP A 8 -17.46 5.35 16.86
N PHE A 9 -16.57 4.35 16.92
CA PHE A 9 -15.73 3.96 15.80
C PHE A 9 -16.54 3.67 14.52
N THR A 10 -17.60 2.85 14.64
CA THR A 10 -18.45 2.48 13.50
C THR A 10 -19.17 3.69 12.89
N SER A 11 -19.64 4.61 13.74
CA SER A 11 -20.28 5.85 13.32
C SER A 11 -19.30 6.73 12.53
N LYS A 12 -18.09 6.95 13.05
CA LYS A 12 -17.02 7.73 12.42
C LYS A 12 -16.58 7.11 11.09
N LEU A 13 -16.33 5.80 11.06
CA LEU A 13 -15.97 5.08 9.84
C LEU A 13 -17.04 5.25 8.76
N THR A 14 -18.31 5.09 9.13
CA THR A 14 -19.44 5.23 8.20
C THR A 14 -19.53 6.65 7.65
N LYS A 15 -19.38 7.66 8.51
CA LYS A 15 -19.39 9.08 8.12
C LYS A 15 -18.28 9.37 7.10
N VAL A 16 -17.01 9.04 7.43
CA VAL A 16 -15.86 9.30 6.56
C VAL A 16 -16.01 8.58 5.22
N PHE A 17 -16.42 7.31 5.22
CA PHE A 17 -16.59 6.56 3.97
C PHE A 17 -17.73 7.13 3.11
N LYS A 18 -18.81 7.58 3.73
CA LYS A 18 -19.94 8.21 3.01
C LYS A 18 -19.52 9.53 2.36
N GLU A 19 -18.82 10.40 3.09
CA GLU A 19 -18.36 11.70 2.61
C GLU A 19 -17.35 11.60 1.46
N ASN A 20 -16.68 10.45 1.34
CA ASN A 20 -15.67 10.18 0.32
C ASN A 20 -16.13 9.22 -0.78
N GLY A 21 -17.44 8.90 -0.86
CA GLY A 21 -17.96 8.01 -1.90
C GLY A 21 -17.53 6.54 -1.76
N LEU A 22 -17.08 6.14 -0.57
CA LEU A 22 -16.56 4.79 -0.28
C LEU A 22 -17.60 3.87 0.38
N SER A 23 -18.86 4.29 0.52
CA SER A 23 -19.92 3.54 1.22
C SER A 23 -20.14 2.13 0.69
N SER A 24 -19.97 1.90 -0.61
CA SER A 24 -20.09 0.57 -1.23
C SER A 24 -19.10 -0.46 -0.70
N HIS A 25 -18.02 0.01 -0.05
CA HIS A 25 -17.01 -0.84 0.59
C HIS A 25 -17.36 -1.24 2.02
N LEU A 26 -18.46 -0.70 2.60
CA LEU A 26 -18.89 -1.03 3.95
C LEU A 26 -19.97 -2.11 3.94
N SER A 27 -19.76 -3.10 4.80
CA SER A 27 -20.77 -4.05 5.28
C SER A 27 -20.57 -4.22 6.79
N LEU A 28 -21.51 -4.80 7.50
CA LEU A 28 -21.34 -5.08 8.93
C LEU A 28 -20.04 -5.87 9.18
N GLU A 29 -19.81 -6.93 8.42
CA GLU A 29 -18.59 -7.74 8.53
C GLU A 29 -17.30 -6.93 8.31
N ARG A 30 -17.26 -6.08 7.28
CA ARG A 30 -16.08 -5.26 7.00
C ARG A 30 -15.84 -4.20 8.07
N MET A 31 -16.90 -3.61 8.63
CA MET A 31 -16.78 -2.67 9.75
C MET A 31 -16.23 -3.37 11.00
N GLU A 32 -16.67 -4.61 11.29
CA GLU A 32 -16.09 -5.43 12.34
C GLU A 32 -14.59 -5.69 12.12
N LYS A 33 -14.19 -6.02 10.89
CA LYS A 33 -12.78 -6.24 10.53
C LYS A 33 -11.95 -4.97 10.69
N PHE A 34 -12.45 -3.79 10.31
CA PHE A 34 -11.76 -2.52 10.52
C PHE A 34 -11.62 -2.18 12.00
N PHE A 35 -12.66 -2.42 12.79
CA PHE A 35 -12.60 -2.24 14.25
C PHE A 35 -11.55 -3.15 14.88
N ALA A 36 -11.58 -4.44 14.58
CA ALA A 36 -10.63 -5.43 15.09
C ALA A 36 -9.18 -5.10 14.65
N LEU A 37 -8.98 -4.63 13.41
CA LEU A 37 -7.69 -4.15 12.91
C LEU A 37 -7.18 -2.96 13.73
N THR A 38 -8.07 -2.01 14.05
CA THR A 38 -7.71 -0.83 14.85
C THR A 38 -7.25 -1.22 16.25
N VAL A 39 -8.04 -2.05 16.94
CA VAL A 39 -7.72 -2.52 18.29
C VAL A 39 -6.37 -3.26 18.28
N ARG A 40 -6.18 -4.21 17.36
CA ARG A 40 -4.92 -4.95 17.25
C ARG A 40 -3.74 -4.04 16.93
N MET A 41 -3.89 -3.13 15.98
CA MET A 41 -2.83 -2.21 15.59
C MET A 41 -2.37 -1.36 16.77
N LEU A 42 -3.28 -0.78 17.53
CA LEU A 42 -2.96 0.06 18.68
C LEU A 42 -2.32 -0.75 19.82
N THR A 43 -2.81 -1.98 20.06
CA THR A 43 -2.22 -2.88 21.06
C THR A 43 -0.78 -3.28 20.71
N GLU A 44 -0.54 -3.64 19.45
CA GLU A 44 0.81 -4.04 19.02
C GLU A 44 1.74 -2.86 18.79
N ASN A 45 1.18 -1.65 18.54
CA ASN A 45 1.97 -0.43 18.38
C ASN A 45 2.78 -0.07 19.62
N GLU A 46 2.28 -0.39 20.81
CA GLU A 46 3.02 -0.19 22.08
C GLU A 46 4.33 -1.00 22.12
N LYS A 47 4.38 -2.13 21.41
CA LYS A 47 5.54 -3.03 21.38
C LYS A 47 6.48 -2.78 20.20
N TYR A 48 5.92 -2.38 19.07
CA TYR A 48 6.64 -2.44 17.78
C TYR A 48 6.77 -1.10 17.05
N ASN A 49 6.16 -0.02 17.56
CA ASN A 49 6.14 1.30 16.88
C ASN A 49 5.71 1.16 15.40
N LEU A 50 4.57 0.53 15.16
CA LEU A 50 4.04 0.24 13.83
C LEU A 50 3.64 1.51 13.07
N THR A 51 3.09 2.48 13.80
CA THR A 51 2.60 3.75 13.25
C THR A 51 2.72 4.89 14.27
N ALA A 52 2.93 6.10 13.77
CA ALA A 52 2.84 7.31 14.58
C ALA A 52 1.39 7.81 14.75
N ILE A 53 0.44 7.28 13.96
CA ILE A 53 -0.96 7.68 13.97
C ILE A 53 -1.73 6.76 14.92
N THR A 54 -2.17 7.30 16.06
CA THR A 54 -2.88 6.57 17.12
C THR A 54 -4.28 7.09 17.39
N GLU A 55 -4.63 8.27 16.90
CA GLU A 55 -5.97 8.84 17.00
C GLU A 55 -6.93 8.16 16.04
N VAL A 56 -8.08 7.70 16.53
CA VAL A 56 -9.07 6.92 15.75
C VAL A 56 -9.51 7.64 14.48
N ASP A 57 -9.78 8.93 14.55
CA ASP A 57 -10.23 9.73 13.40
C ASP A 57 -9.15 9.79 12.30
N LYS A 58 -7.90 9.98 12.71
CA LYS A 58 -6.76 9.95 11.79
C LYS A 58 -6.48 8.55 11.23
N ILE A 59 -6.69 7.48 12.02
CA ILE A 59 -6.58 6.11 11.53
C ILE A 59 -7.62 5.86 10.43
N ILE A 60 -8.87 6.26 10.68
CA ILE A 60 -9.96 6.08 9.71
C ILE A 60 -9.66 6.84 8.41
N LEU A 61 -9.22 8.09 8.50
CA LEU A 61 -8.93 8.92 7.33
C LEU A 61 -7.63 8.51 6.63
N ASN A 62 -6.50 8.55 7.37
CA ASN A 62 -5.15 8.45 6.79
C ASN A 62 -4.70 6.99 6.54
N HIS A 63 -5.34 6.02 7.18
CA HIS A 63 -5.02 4.61 6.93
C HIS A 63 -6.13 3.92 6.15
N TYR A 64 -7.41 4.03 6.57
CA TYR A 64 -8.44 3.22 5.92
C TYR A 64 -8.99 3.88 4.67
N ALA A 65 -9.54 5.09 4.75
CA ALA A 65 -10.11 5.76 3.58
C ALA A 65 -9.07 5.97 2.47
N ASP A 66 -7.85 6.36 2.83
CA ASP A 66 -6.72 6.53 1.90
C ASP A 66 -6.36 5.22 1.16
N CYS A 67 -6.25 4.10 1.90
CA CYS A 67 -5.97 2.80 1.29
C CYS A 67 -7.16 2.28 0.45
N VAL A 68 -8.40 2.52 0.91
CA VAL A 68 -9.60 2.08 0.18
C VAL A 68 -9.81 2.88 -1.09
N ALA A 69 -9.44 4.17 -1.12
CA ALA A 69 -9.47 4.98 -2.33
C ALA A 69 -8.63 4.37 -3.48
N LEU A 70 -7.53 3.68 -3.15
CA LEU A 70 -6.72 2.94 -4.13
C LEU A 70 -7.52 1.82 -4.83
N SER A 71 -8.51 1.23 -4.14
CA SER A 71 -9.28 0.08 -4.65
C SER A 71 -9.99 0.34 -5.98
N ALA A 72 -10.39 1.60 -6.25
CA ALA A 72 -11.06 1.99 -7.49
C ALA A 72 -10.17 1.86 -8.74
N ARG A 73 -8.84 1.80 -8.56
CA ARG A 73 -7.87 1.66 -9.66
C ARG A 73 -7.51 0.22 -9.96
N LEU A 74 -7.83 -0.68 -9.06
CA LEU A 74 -7.45 -2.09 -9.18
C LEU A 74 -8.54 -2.88 -9.89
N LYS A 75 -8.18 -3.52 -10.99
CA LYS A 75 -9.09 -4.38 -11.76
C LYS A 75 -9.62 -5.54 -10.90
N LYS A 76 -10.81 -6.02 -11.23
CA LYS A 76 -11.38 -7.18 -10.56
C LYS A 76 -10.47 -8.42 -10.74
N GLY A 77 -10.22 -9.14 -9.65
CA GLY A 77 -9.43 -10.36 -9.64
C GLY A 77 -7.91 -10.15 -9.85
N ALA A 78 -7.44 -8.90 -9.80
CA ALA A 78 -6.04 -8.59 -10.05
C ALA A 78 -5.10 -9.13 -8.97
N SER A 79 -3.86 -9.43 -9.37
CA SER A 79 -2.74 -9.70 -8.49
C SER A 79 -2.02 -8.41 -8.11
N VAL A 80 -1.80 -8.21 -6.81
CA VAL A 80 -1.19 -6.99 -6.24
C VAL A 80 -0.01 -7.38 -5.37
N ILE A 81 1.13 -6.71 -5.52
CA ILE A 81 2.22 -6.78 -4.56
C ILE A 81 2.37 -5.45 -3.84
N ASP A 82 2.36 -5.48 -2.52
CA ASP A 82 2.62 -4.31 -1.67
C ASP A 82 4.06 -4.36 -1.16
N VAL A 83 4.89 -3.47 -1.68
CA VAL A 83 6.35 -3.46 -1.41
C VAL A 83 6.66 -2.52 -0.25
N GLY A 84 7.23 -3.09 0.83
CA GLY A 84 7.46 -2.38 2.09
C GLY A 84 6.15 -2.19 2.86
N CYS A 85 5.40 -3.26 3.06
CA CYS A 85 4.05 -3.23 3.62
C CYS A 85 3.98 -2.66 5.04
N GLY A 86 5.07 -2.64 5.79
CA GLY A 86 5.12 -2.08 7.14
C GLY A 86 4.07 -2.67 8.07
N ALA A 87 3.19 -1.82 8.56
CA ALA A 87 2.04 -2.21 9.40
C ALA A 87 0.84 -2.76 8.59
N GLY A 88 1.05 -3.13 7.31
CA GLY A 88 0.01 -3.69 6.44
C GLY A 88 -0.83 -2.65 5.71
N PHE A 89 -0.27 -1.50 5.39
CA PHE A 89 -0.96 -0.44 4.65
C PHE A 89 -0.26 -0.16 3.31
N PRO A 90 -0.93 -0.37 2.16
CA PRO A 90 -2.38 -0.55 1.99
C PRO A 90 -2.91 -2.00 2.05
N SER A 91 -2.09 -3.03 2.23
CA SER A 91 -2.48 -4.44 2.05
C SER A 91 -3.70 -4.88 2.84
N LEU A 92 -3.74 -4.63 4.18
CA LEU A 92 -4.83 -5.08 5.05
C LEU A 92 -6.17 -4.41 4.72
N PRO A 93 -6.27 -3.07 4.60
CA PRO A 93 -7.51 -2.42 4.17
C PRO A 93 -8.00 -2.90 2.79
N LEU A 94 -7.09 -3.06 1.83
CA LEU A 94 -7.44 -3.58 0.50
C LEU A 94 -7.98 -5.01 0.58
N ALA A 95 -7.34 -5.89 1.36
CA ALA A 95 -7.80 -7.26 1.55
C ALA A 95 -9.20 -7.32 2.17
N ILE A 96 -9.51 -6.42 3.11
CA ILE A 96 -10.84 -6.33 3.73
C ILE A 96 -11.92 -5.95 2.71
N VAL A 97 -11.66 -4.94 1.87
CA VAL A 97 -12.71 -4.39 0.98
C VAL A 97 -12.77 -5.05 -0.39
N ARG A 98 -11.69 -5.72 -0.81
CA ARG A 98 -11.53 -6.35 -2.12
C ARG A 98 -11.10 -7.83 -1.99
N PRO A 99 -12.01 -8.72 -1.52
CA PRO A 99 -11.71 -10.15 -1.37
C PRO A 99 -11.43 -10.86 -2.71
N ASP A 100 -11.73 -10.20 -3.82
CA ASP A 100 -11.43 -10.66 -5.18
C ASP A 100 -9.94 -10.50 -5.57
N LEU A 101 -9.18 -9.63 -4.91
CA LEU A 101 -7.76 -9.42 -5.20
C LEU A 101 -6.89 -10.56 -4.62
N LYS A 102 -5.76 -10.81 -5.26
CA LYS A 102 -4.70 -11.67 -4.74
C LYS A 102 -3.54 -10.78 -4.30
N ILE A 103 -3.38 -10.61 -3.00
CA ILE A 103 -2.43 -9.65 -2.43
C ILE A 103 -1.23 -10.37 -1.83
N VAL A 104 -0.04 -9.95 -2.22
CA VAL A 104 1.24 -10.34 -1.59
C VAL A 104 1.83 -9.10 -0.94
N ALA A 105 1.98 -9.13 0.38
CA ALA A 105 2.59 -8.06 1.16
C ALA A 105 4.03 -8.43 1.51
N VAL A 106 5.00 -7.60 1.15
CA VAL A 106 6.41 -7.89 1.40
C VAL A 106 7.08 -6.77 2.21
N ASP A 107 7.91 -7.18 3.17
CA ASP A 107 8.79 -6.28 3.93
C ASP A 107 10.08 -7.04 4.30
N SER A 108 11.19 -6.33 4.41
CA SER A 108 12.47 -6.92 4.82
C SER A 108 12.51 -7.24 6.33
N THR A 109 11.58 -6.71 7.11
CA THR A 109 11.51 -6.82 8.56
C THR A 109 10.55 -7.91 8.98
N ALA A 110 11.07 -9.07 9.41
CA ALA A 110 10.25 -10.22 9.80
C ALA A 110 9.17 -9.92 10.84
N LYS A 111 9.44 -9.04 11.82
CA LYS A 111 8.44 -8.63 12.82
C LYS A 111 7.21 -7.98 12.20
N ARG A 112 7.39 -7.12 11.18
CA ARG A 112 6.29 -6.46 10.45
C ARG A 112 5.49 -7.46 9.64
N VAL A 113 6.19 -8.36 8.94
CA VAL A 113 5.56 -9.43 8.15
C VAL A 113 4.74 -10.36 9.04
N ASN A 114 5.29 -10.78 10.18
CA ASN A 114 4.57 -11.62 11.15
C ASN A 114 3.31 -10.91 11.68
N TYR A 115 3.40 -9.62 12.02
CA TYR A 115 2.24 -8.83 12.41
C TYR A 115 1.15 -8.83 11.32
N VAL A 116 1.52 -8.60 10.06
CA VAL A 116 0.58 -8.60 8.93
C VAL A 116 -0.03 -9.99 8.72
N ALA A 117 0.78 -11.05 8.73
CA ALA A 117 0.32 -12.43 8.56
C ALA A 117 -0.67 -12.86 9.67
N GLU A 118 -0.31 -12.60 10.93
CA GLU A 118 -1.19 -12.91 12.06
C GLU A 118 -2.48 -12.10 12.04
N THR A 119 -2.39 -10.82 11.64
CA THR A 119 -3.55 -9.95 11.50
C THR A 119 -4.47 -10.43 10.38
N ALA A 120 -3.92 -10.80 9.23
CA ALA A 120 -4.68 -11.38 8.13
C ALA A 120 -5.41 -12.66 8.56
N LYS A 121 -4.70 -13.56 9.26
CA LYS A 121 -5.29 -14.79 9.81
C LYS A 121 -6.42 -14.50 10.81
N MET A 122 -6.21 -13.57 11.75
CA MET A 122 -7.21 -13.17 12.75
C MET A 122 -8.47 -12.61 12.11
N LEU A 123 -8.33 -11.85 11.01
CA LEU A 123 -9.43 -11.23 10.28
C LEU A 123 -10.05 -12.14 9.21
N GLY A 124 -9.54 -13.37 9.01
CA GLY A 124 -10.02 -14.28 7.96
C GLY A 124 -9.82 -13.70 6.56
N LEU A 125 -8.63 -13.14 6.27
CA LEU A 125 -8.28 -12.57 4.97
C LEU A 125 -7.45 -13.58 4.16
N ASP A 126 -8.14 -14.56 3.55
CA ASP A 126 -7.49 -15.63 2.78
C ASP A 126 -6.86 -15.16 1.45
N ASN A 127 -7.17 -13.93 1.07
CA ASN A 127 -6.68 -13.28 -0.15
C ASN A 127 -5.39 -12.48 0.04
N LEU A 128 -4.76 -12.53 1.23
CA LEU A 128 -3.53 -11.83 1.55
C LEU A 128 -2.48 -12.79 2.10
N THR A 129 -1.29 -12.79 1.49
CA THR A 129 -0.10 -13.51 1.96
C THR A 129 0.99 -12.50 2.29
N ALA A 130 1.61 -12.62 3.47
CA ALA A 130 2.72 -11.76 3.89
C ALA A 130 4.04 -12.53 3.87
N ILE A 131 5.10 -11.96 3.28
CA ILE A 131 6.38 -12.63 3.02
C ILE A 131 7.54 -11.74 3.45
N THR A 132 8.43 -12.28 4.28
CA THR A 132 9.69 -11.60 4.61
C THR A 132 10.65 -11.70 3.43
N MET A 133 10.86 -10.58 2.74
CA MET A 133 11.67 -10.54 1.54
C MET A 133 12.20 -9.13 1.29
N ARG A 134 13.44 -9.00 0.86
CA ARG A 134 13.95 -7.75 0.31
C ARG A 134 13.40 -7.54 -1.09
N ALA A 135 12.99 -6.32 -1.41
CA ALA A 135 12.39 -6.01 -2.71
C ALA A 135 13.35 -6.30 -3.87
N GLU A 136 14.64 -6.00 -3.71
CA GLU A 136 15.65 -6.26 -4.72
C GLU A 136 15.89 -7.77 -4.98
N ASP A 137 15.72 -8.61 -3.98
CA ASP A 137 15.84 -10.06 -4.13
C ASP A 137 14.60 -10.63 -4.83
N GLY A 138 13.41 -10.21 -4.37
CA GLY A 138 12.14 -10.61 -4.98
C GLY A 138 12.01 -10.15 -6.44
N GLY A 139 12.45 -8.93 -6.75
CA GLY A 139 12.43 -8.40 -8.12
C GLY A 139 13.36 -9.15 -9.09
N LYS A 140 14.27 -9.98 -8.59
CA LYS A 140 15.11 -10.92 -9.37
C LYS A 140 14.57 -12.33 -9.39
N SER A 141 13.75 -12.70 -8.42
CA SER A 141 13.23 -14.06 -8.30
C SER A 141 12.26 -14.40 -9.44
N PRO A 142 12.42 -15.53 -10.14
CA PRO A 142 11.48 -15.97 -11.17
C PRO A 142 10.05 -16.15 -10.67
N GLU A 143 9.88 -16.34 -9.36
CA GLU A 143 8.58 -16.50 -8.71
C GLU A 143 7.78 -15.18 -8.67
N TYR A 144 8.46 -14.05 -8.49
CA TYR A 144 7.79 -12.75 -8.28
C TYR A 144 8.03 -11.74 -9.41
N ARG A 145 9.13 -11.87 -10.15
CA ARG A 145 9.49 -10.93 -11.22
C ARG A 145 8.45 -10.91 -12.33
N GLU A 146 7.91 -9.72 -12.62
CA GLU A 146 6.93 -9.47 -13.68
C GLU A 146 5.69 -10.38 -13.60
N LYS A 147 5.21 -10.65 -12.38
CA LYS A 147 4.05 -11.52 -12.12
C LYS A 147 2.79 -10.77 -11.72
N PHE A 148 2.89 -9.54 -11.25
CA PHE A 148 1.78 -8.82 -10.66
C PHE A 148 1.15 -7.85 -11.64
N ASP A 149 -0.18 -7.71 -11.59
CA ASP A 149 -0.92 -6.69 -12.30
C ASP A 149 -0.57 -5.30 -11.77
N TYR A 150 -0.40 -5.21 -10.44
CA TYR A 150 -0.09 -3.97 -9.76
C TYR A 150 1.01 -4.18 -8.72
N ALA A 151 1.91 -3.20 -8.64
CA ALA A 151 2.72 -2.99 -7.45
C ALA A 151 2.20 -1.76 -6.72
N THR A 152 2.13 -1.83 -5.40
CA THR A 152 1.83 -0.68 -4.53
C THR A 152 2.96 -0.45 -3.55
N ALA A 153 3.10 0.78 -3.08
CA ALA A 153 4.01 1.13 -2.00
C ALA A 153 3.55 2.42 -1.32
N ARG A 154 3.71 2.49 0.00
CA ARG A 154 3.43 3.67 0.80
C ARG A 154 4.57 3.95 1.78
N ALA A 155 5.11 5.18 1.76
CA ALA A 155 6.16 5.63 2.68
C ALA A 155 7.46 4.77 2.69
N VAL A 156 7.85 4.24 1.53
CA VAL A 156 9.03 3.35 1.40
C VAL A 156 10.31 4.12 1.06
N ALA A 157 10.30 4.85 -0.07
CA ALA A 157 11.47 5.55 -0.57
C ALA A 157 11.08 6.68 -1.54
N GLU A 158 12.00 7.54 -1.91
CA GLU A 158 11.82 8.50 -3.02
C GLU A 158 11.67 7.78 -4.37
N MET A 159 11.05 8.43 -5.36
CA MET A 159 10.60 7.74 -6.59
C MET A 159 11.69 7.08 -7.42
N ARG A 160 12.91 7.62 -7.48
CA ARG A 160 14.01 6.99 -8.23
C ARG A 160 14.40 5.63 -7.65
N VAL A 161 14.46 5.57 -6.32
CA VAL A 161 14.72 4.34 -5.56
C VAL A 161 13.50 3.41 -5.67
N LEU A 162 12.31 3.95 -5.43
CA LEU A 162 11.07 3.18 -5.40
C LEU A 162 10.78 2.49 -6.73
N CYS A 163 11.00 3.16 -7.86
CA CYS A 163 10.82 2.56 -9.19
C CYS A 163 11.67 1.28 -9.35
N GLU A 164 12.91 1.30 -8.89
CA GLU A 164 13.80 0.13 -9.02
C GLU A 164 13.40 -1.01 -8.08
N LEU A 165 12.79 -0.69 -6.93
CA LEU A 165 12.28 -1.68 -5.97
C LEU A 165 10.92 -2.27 -6.36
N THR A 166 10.14 -1.61 -7.24
CA THR A 166 8.74 -1.98 -7.50
C THR A 166 8.45 -2.40 -8.94
N LEU A 167 8.95 -1.67 -9.95
CA LEU A 167 8.68 -1.98 -11.37
C LEU A 167 9.13 -3.39 -11.81
N PRO A 168 10.19 -3.99 -11.24
CA PRO A 168 10.56 -5.37 -11.57
C PRO A 168 9.50 -6.43 -11.23
N PHE A 169 8.57 -6.14 -10.32
CA PHE A 169 7.47 -7.06 -10.00
C PHE A 169 6.29 -6.96 -10.96
N VAL A 170 6.14 -5.79 -11.61
CA VAL A 170 4.98 -5.48 -12.44
C VAL A 170 5.13 -6.13 -13.81
N LYS A 171 4.13 -6.92 -14.23
CA LYS A 171 4.08 -7.50 -15.57
C LYS A 171 3.87 -6.42 -16.63
N VAL A 172 4.31 -6.67 -17.86
CA VAL A 172 4.00 -5.78 -19.00
C VAL A 172 2.47 -5.68 -19.15
N GLY A 173 1.96 -4.47 -19.25
CA GLY A 173 0.52 -4.16 -19.23
C GLY A 173 -0.06 -3.89 -17.83
N GLY A 174 0.73 -4.09 -16.77
CA GLY A 174 0.38 -3.72 -15.40
C GLY A 174 0.77 -2.29 -15.04
N GLN A 175 0.64 -1.92 -13.76
CA GLN A 175 0.94 -0.57 -13.26
C GLN A 175 1.62 -0.60 -11.90
N LEU A 176 2.52 0.36 -11.67
CA LEU A 176 2.90 0.79 -10.33
C LEU A 176 1.94 1.88 -9.87
N VAL A 177 1.42 1.77 -8.64
CA VAL A 177 0.64 2.83 -7.97
C VAL A 177 1.31 3.14 -6.63
N ALA A 178 2.06 4.23 -6.58
CA ALA A 178 2.78 4.66 -5.39
C ALA A 178 1.99 5.74 -4.64
N MET A 179 1.68 5.49 -3.38
CA MET A 179 1.03 6.45 -2.47
C MET A 179 2.11 7.36 -1.88
N LYS A 180 2.06 8.65 -2.23
CA LYS A 180 3.14 9.61 -1.94
C LYS A 180 2.69 10.77 -1.07
N GLY A 181 3.66 11.48 -0.53
CA GLY A 181 3.46 12.71 0.22
C GLY A 181 3.55 13.97 -0.66
N LYS A 182 3.62 15.14 -0.02
CA LYS A 182 3.56 16.47 -0.65
C LYS A 182 4.58 16.73 -1.77
N ASN A 183 5.71 16.01 -1.78
CA ASN A 183 6.78 16.20 -2.76
C ASN A 183 6.64 15.31 -4.02
N ALA A 184 5.50 14.67 -4.23
CA ALA A 184 5.29 13.68 -5.29
C ALA A 184 5.64 14.18 -6.69
N GLU A 185 5.24 15.39 -7.06
CA GLU A 185 5.53 15.95 -8.39
C GLU A 185 7.03 16.18 -8.61
N PHE A 186 7.73 16.68 -7.58
CA PHE A 186 9.17 16.84 -7.63
C PHE A 186 9.88 15.48 -7.74
N GLU A 187 9.47 14.50 -6.92
CA GLU A 187 10.00 13.15 -6.98
C GLU A 187 9.75 12.50 -8.35
N LEU A 188 8.54 12.68 -8.90
CA LEU A 188 8.19 12.16 -10.23
C LEU A 188 9.06 12.78 -11.33
N SER A 189 9.25 14.10 -11.28
CA SER A 189 10.09 14.81 -12.25
C SER A 189 11.53 14.29 -12.27
N SER A 190 12.05 13.96 -11.08
CA SER A 190 13.41 13.42 -10.88
C SER A 190 13.54 11.97 -11.32
N ALA A 191 12.44 11.20 -11.33
CA ALA A 191 12.43 9.76 -11.60
C ALA A 191 12.25 9.39 -13.09
N LYS A 192 12.15 10.36 -14.00
CA LYS A 192 11.88 10.10 -15.44
C LYS A 192 12.84 9.07 -16.05
N LYS A 193 14.14 9.19 -15.75
CA LYS A 193 15.15 8.25 -16.22
C LYS A 193 14.97 6.87 -15.62
N ALA A 194 14.73 6.76 -14.32
CA ALA A 194 14.49 5.49 -13.64
C ALA A 194 13.26 4.78 -14.23
N ILE A 195 12.14 5.50 -14.39
CA ILE A 195 10.92 4.99 -14.98
C ILE A 195 11.20 4.41 -16.38
N ALA A 196 11.83 5.18 -17.25
CA ALA A 196 12.12 4.75 -18.63
C ALA A 196 13.05 3.54 -18.66
N THR A 197 14.11 3.53 -17.85
CA THR A 197 15.10 2.45 -17.77
C THR A 197 14.48 1.13 -17.32
N LEU A 198 13.48 1.20 -16.43
CA LEU A 198 12.84 0.03 -15.83
C LEU A 198 11.58 -0.45 -16.59
N GLY A 199 11.34 0.12 -17.77
CA GLY A 199 10.22 -0.26 -18.66
C GLY A 199 8.90 0.41 -18.32
N GLY A 200 8.92 1.46 -17.49
CA GLY A 200 7.76 2.29 -17.19
C GLY A 200 7.53 3.38 -18.25
N ARG A 201 6.27 3.80 -18.42
CA ARG A 201 5.85 4.89 -19.32
C ARG A 201 4.64 5.61 -18.72
N ASN A 202 4.27 6.74 -19.31
CA ASN A 202 3.06 7.51 -19.01
C ASN A 202 2.89 7.80 -17.51
N PRO A 203 3.89 8.34 -16.81
CA PRO A 203 3.74 8.63 -15.41
C PRO A 203 2.73 9.76 -15.20
N VAL A 204 1.79 9.55 -14.26
CA VAL A 204 0.77 10.53 -13.87
C VAL A 204 0.84 10.72 -12.36
N CYS A 205 0.72 11.97 -11.91
CA CYS A 205 0.54 12.30 -10.50
C CYS A 205 -0.90 12.78 -10.30
N GLU A 206 -1.70 12.04 -9.53
CA GLU A 206 -3.08 12.35 -9.27
C GLU A 206 -3.30 12.64 -7.79
N ASN A 207 -3.88 13.79 -7.48
CA ASN A 207 -4.23 14.13 -6.11
C ASN A 207 -5.54 13.47 -5.70
N ILE A 208 -5.49 12.65 -4.67
CA ILE A 208 -6.66 12.08 -4.00
C ILE A 208 -6.98 12.93 -2.79
N THR A 209 -8.17 13.55 -2.80
CA THR A 209 -8.63 14.39 -1.70
C THR A 209 -9.72 13.67 -0.92
N LEU A 210 -9.49 13.50 0.38
CA LEU A 210 -10.39 12.81 1.31
C LEU A 210 -10.78 13.77 2.44
N LYS A 211 -12.07 13.75 2.80
CA LYS A 211 -12.65 14.56 3.87
C LYS A 211 -12.71 13.74 5.16
N GLY A 212 -12.21 14.31 6.23
CA GLY A 212 -12.32 13.80 7.60
C GLY A 212 -13.06 14.77 8.50
N GLU A 213 -13.14 14.47 9.78
CA GLU A 213 -13.79 15.36 10.75
C GLU A 213 -12.89 16.57 11.04
N GLY A 214 -13.29 17.73 10.49
CA GLY A 214 -12.55 18.99 10.65
C GLY A 214 -11.24 19.09 9.85
N GLU A 215 -10.90 18.08 9.04
CA GLU A 215 -9.69 18.09 8.22
C GLU A 215 -9.93 17.54 6.81
N THR A 216 -9.04 17.91 5.91
CA THR A 216 -8.98 17.39 4.54
C THR A 216 -7.59 16.84 4.30
N LEU A 217 -7.52 15.58 3.89
CA LEU A 217 -6.29 14.92 3.49
C LEU A 217 -6.16 14.96 1.97
N THR A 218 -5.03 15.44 1.47
CA THR A 218 -4.68 15.32 0.05
C THR A 218 -3.41 14.48 -0.08
N HIS A 219 -3.56 13.32 -0.71
CA HIS A 219 -2.47 12.40 -0.98
C HIS A 219 -2.32 12.19 -2.49
N PRO A 220 -1.13 12.47 -3.06
CA PRO A 220 -0.87 12.16 -4.46
C PRO A 220 -0.59 10.68 -4.67
N PHE A 221 -1.21 10.10 -5.67
CA PHE A 221 -0.87 8.79 -6.24
C PHE A 221 -0.03 8.99 -7.49
N ILE A 222 1.15 8.40 -7.52
CA ILE A 222 1.95 8.32 -8.75
C ILE A 222 1.67 6.99 -9.42
N ILE A 223 1.15 7.05 -10.66
CA ILE A 223 0.77 5.90 -11.45
C ILE A 223 1.72 5.80 -12.63
N ILE A 224 2.30 4.62 -12.85
CA ILE A 224 3.25 4.37 -13.93
C ILE A 224 2.82 3.10 -14.66
N ASP A 225 2.56 3.20 -15.95
CA ASP A 225 2.30 2.05 -16.82
C ASP A 225 3.57 1.23 -17.02
N LYS A 226 3.49 -0.08 -16.88
CA LYS A 226 4.57 -1.00 -17.29
C LYS A 226 4.38 -1.38 -18.75
N LYS A 227 5.19 -0.82 -19.64
CA LYS A 227 5.08 -1.06 -21.11
C LYS A 227 6.15 -2.00 -21.64
N GLU A 228 7.29 -2.10 -21.00
CA GLU A 228 8.41 -2.94 -21.42
C GLU A 228 8.94 -3.77 -20.24
N LYS A 229 9.63 -4.88 -20.55
CA LYS A 229 10.30 -5.67 -19.53
C LYS A 229 11.40 -4.88 -18.83
N THR A 230 11.55 -5.06 -17.55
CA THR A 230 12.71 -4.52 -16.83
C THR A 230 13.96 -5.28 -17.25
N PRO A 231 15.05 -4.61 -17.65
CA PRO A 231 16.31 -5.29 -18.00
C PRO A 231 16.81 -6.18 -16.88
N SER A 232 17.40 -7.33 -17.21
CA SER A 232 17.82 -8.36 -16.24
C SER A 232 18.87 -7.90 -15.22
N THR A 233 19.61 -6.81 -15.54
CA THR A 233 20.55 -6.16 -14.63
C THR A 233 19.89 -5.48 -13.44
N PHE A 234 18.57 -5.20 -13.51
CA PHE A 234 17.77 -4.58 -12.45
C PHE A 234 16.81 -5.60 -11.80
N PRO A 235 16.48 -5.40 -10.51
CA PRO A 235 17.02 -4.38 -9.61
C PRO A 235 18.48 -4.66 -9.24
N ARG A 236 19.21 -3.59 -8.96
CA ARG A 236 20.57 -3.67 -8.39
C ARG A 236 20.50 -4.02 -6.88
N PRO A 237 21.62 -4.41 -6.24
CA PRO A 237 21.68 -4.52 -4.78
C PRO A 237 21.31 -3.18 -4.12
N PHE A 238 20.57 -3.22 -3.01
CA PHE A 238 20.02 -2.03 -2.34
C PHE A 238 21.10 -0.97 -2.01
N ALA A 239 22.30 -1.39 -1.59
CA ALA A 239 23.40 -0.46 -1.33
C ALA A 239 23.82 0.37 -2.56
N GLN A 240 23.69 -0.19 -3.77
CA GLN A 240 23.95 0.54 -5.02
C GLN A 240 22.77 1.47 -5.38
N ILE A 241 21.55 0.98 -5.20
CA ILE A 241 20.33 1.78 -5.46
C ILE A 241 20.33 3.03 -4.58
N SER A 242 20.54 2.86 -3.29
CA SER A 242 20.51 3.92 -2.29
C SER A 242 21.67 4.94 -2.48
N LYS A 243 22.87 4.45 -2.81
CA LYS A 243 24.05 5.33 -3.01
C LYS A 243 23.99 6.11 -4.32
N LYS A 244 23.45 5.51 -5.38
CA LYS A 244 23.36 6.11 -6.72
C LYS A 244 22.04 5.73 -7.38
N PRO A 245 20.92 6.36 -6.99
CA PRO A 245 19.62 6.16 -7.67
C PRO A 245 19.70 6.48 -9.16
N LEU A 246 18.87 5.84 -9.99
CA LEU A 246 18.80 6.02 -11.44
C LEU A 246 18.46 7.45 -11.85
#